data_ec94732fb85661e4422fc768a2fe8caf
#
_entry.id   ec94732fb85661e4422fc768a2fe8caf
#
_cell.length_a   1.000
_cell.length_b   1.000
_cell.length_c   1.000
_cell.angle_alpha   90.00
_cell.angle_beta   90.00
_cell.angle_gamma   90.00
#
_symmetry.space_group_name_H-M   'P 1'
#
loop_
_entity.id
_entity.type
_entity.pdbx_description
1 polymer ?
#
loop_
_entity_poly.entity_id
_entity_poly.type
_entity_poly.pdbx_seq_one_letter_code
_entity_poly.pdbx_strand_id
1 'polypeptide(L)'
;DSPIPCPVVCGQCGGRLRRKKIKGRTYRCCRNHDKDGTVCSLHQIPEEEIEKAFLRLWYKLKHHPEPLLQMEDTLQTVHNRWMLWSLDVVALNKQIADLSSQDQMLAQLKQQGLIDPDIFISQQSRLAEQIRAAKQEKARLLDRSEDTALRDTQDLLDILESGPDFLDTFDRDLFGELVERVIMESSERIRFRLKNGLELAETIERTVR
;
A
#
# COMPACT_ATOMS: atom_id res chain seq x y z
N ASP A 1 14.05 -16.75 14.79
CA ASP A 1 13.16 -15.83 14.06
C ASP A 1 13.38 -14.40 14.50
N SER A 2 13.33 -13.46 13.54
CA SER A 2 13.44 -12.02 13.84
C SER A 2 12.07 -11.49 14.33
N PRO A 3 12.01 -10.70 15.41
CA PRO A 3 10.78 -10.04 15.78
C PRO A 3 10.33 -9.01 14.71
N ILE A 4 11.29 -8.43 13.96
CA ILE A 4 11.01 -7.48 12.88
C ILE A 4 10.84 -8.27 11.56
N PRO A 5 9.63 -8.37 11.00
CA PRO A 5 9.33 -9.19 9.82
C PRO A 5 9.73 -8.55 8.48
N CYS A 6 10.00 -7.24 8.46
CA CYS A 6 10.32 -6.50 7.25
C CYS A 6 11.85 -6.26 7.07
N PRO A 7 12.31 -5.85 5.88
CA PRO A 7 13.69 -5.45 5.66
C PRO A 7 14.09 -4.23 6.47
N VAL A 8 15.28 -4.30 7.10
CA VAL A 8 15.94 -3.16 7.75
C VAL A 8 17.12 -2.74 6.89
N VAL A 9 17.14 -1.50 6.42
CA VAL A 9 18.16 -0.98 5.49
C VAL A 9 18.87 0.23 6.05
N CYS A 10 20.07 0.46 5.58
CA CYS A 10 20.90 1.60 5.94
C CYS A 10 20.49 2.82 5.09
N GLY A 11 20.13 3.93 5.73
CA GLY A 11 19.81 5.18 5.05
C GLY A 11 21.02 5.87 4.41
N GLN A 12 22.26 5.50 4.83
CA GLN A 12 23.47 6.11 4.31
C GLN A 12 24.01 5.41 3.04
N CYS A 13 23.99 4.06 3.04
CA CYS A 13 24.59 3.27 1.94
C CYS A 13 23.62 2.33 1.25
N GLY A 14 22.33 2.30 1.64
CA GLY A 14 21.31 1.42 1.08
C GLY A 14 21.48 -0.07 1.43
N GLY A 15 22.56 -0.46 2.10
CA GLY A 15 22.85 -1.85 2.44
C GLY A 15 21.87 -2.40 3.47
N ARG A 16 21.59 -3.72 3.39
CA ARG A 16 20.77 -4.40 4.43
C ARG A 16 21.50 -4.48 5.75
N LEU A 17 20.81 -4.23 6.86
CA LEU A 17 21.29 -4.47 8.20
C LEU A 17 21.09 -5.95 8.56
N ARG A 18 22.16 -6.57 9.08
CA ARG A 18 22.14 -7.95 9.59
C ARG A 18 21.89 -7.95 11.08
N ARG A 19 21.23 -8.99 11.53
CA ARG A 19 21.03 -9.31 12.95
C ARG A 19 22.29 -9.93 13.51
N LYS A 20 22.80 -9.40 14.60
CA LYS A 20 24.01 -9.89 15.26
C LYS A 20 23.79 -9.93 16.76
N LYS A 21 24.13 -11.06 17.39
CA LYS A 21 24.03 -11.23 18.84
C LYS A 21 25.39 -10.91 19.48
N ILE A 22 25.42 -9.93 20.37
CA ILE A 22 26.65 -9.48 21.03
C ILE A 22 26.38 -9.43 22.54
N LYS A 23 27.13 -10.19 23.32
CA LYS A 23 27.00 -10.22 24.80
C LYS A 23 25.56 -10.38 25.28
N GLY A 24 24.81 -11.29 24.65
CA GLY A 24 23.41 -11.57 25.02
C GLY A 24 22.35 -10.62 24.44
N ARG A 25 22.74 -9.47 23.89
CA ARG A 25 21.85 -8.52 23.22
C ARG A 25 21.88 -8.67 21.70
N THR A 26 20.77 -8.36 21.07
CA THR A 26 20.64 -8.41 19.61
C THR A 26 20.77 -7.00 19.03
N TYR A 27 21.58 -6.88 18.00
CA TYR A 27 21.87 -5.64 17.28
C TYR A 27 21.55 -5.78 15.80
N ARG A 28 21.27 -4.66 15.17
CA ARG A 28 21.24 -4.49 13.72
C ARG A 28 22.51 -3.79 13.27
N CYS A 29 23.28 -4.46 12.41
CA CYS A 29 24.58 -3.98 11.93
C CYS A 29 24.54 -3.81 10.41
N CYS A 30 25.01 -2.68 9.90
CA CYS A 30 25.13 -2.45 8.47
C CYS A 30 26.20 -3.37 7.88
N ARG A 31 25.85 -4.11 6.83
CA ARG A 31 26.76 -5.05 6.17
C ARG A 31 27.97 -4.36 5.54
N ASN A 32 27.78 -3.15 5.02
CA ASN A 32 28.86 -2.40 4.39
C ASN A 32 29.78 -1.77 5.45
N HIS A 33 29.25 -1.28 6.57
CA HIS A 33 30.06 -0.83 7.71
C HIS A 33 30.90 -1.94 8.31
N ASP A 34 30.33 -3.16 8.46
CA ASP A 34 31.06 -4.34 8.98
C ASP A 34 32.21 -4.78 8.07
N LYS A 35 32.16 -4.46 6.77
CA LYS A 35 33.21 -4.76 5.80
C LYS A 35 34.27 -3.67 5.74
N ASP A 36 33.82 -2.43 5.69
CA ASP A 36 34.66 -1.26 5.58
C ASP A 36 33.97 -0.04 6.19
N GLY A 37 34.45 0.41 7.34
CA GLY A 37 33.91 1.58 8.06
C GLY A 37 34.05 2.90 7.31
N THR A 38 34.85 2.97 6.23
CA THR A 38 35.00 4.16 5.40
C THR A 38 33.81 4.31 4.43
N VAL A 39 33.16 3.20 4.05
CA VAL A 39 32.02 3.20 3.10
C VAL A 39 30.71 3.58 3.79
N CYS A 40 30.58 3.35 5.09
CA CYS A 40 29.36 3.66 5.84
C CYS A 40 29.69 3.93 7.31
N SER A 41 29.20 5.01 7.85
CA SER A 41 29.42 5.42 9.24
C SER A 41 28.34 4.92 10.21
N LEU A 42 27.34 4.17 9.74
CA LEU A 42 26.24 3.69 10.58
C LEU A 42 26.72 2.61 11.54
N HIS A 43 26.79 2.95 12.82
CA HIS A 43 27.12 2.02 13.90
C HIS A 43 25.97 1.04 14.17
N GLN A 44 26.30 -0.03 14.90
CA GLN A 44 25.32 -1.02 15.33
C GLN A 44 24.25 -0.39 16.25
N ILE A 45 23.01 -0.84 16.09
CA ILE A 45 21.85 -0.33 16.81
C ILE A 45 21.16 -1.52 17.49
N PRO A 46 20.82 -1.42 18.78
CA PRO A 46 20.05 -2.46 19.47
C PRO A 46 18.69 -2.66 18.78
N GLU A 47 18.30 -3.93 18.57
CA GLU A 47 17.02 -4.25 17.92
C GLU A 47 15.83 -3.76 18.74
N GLU A 48 15.95 -3.79 20.06
CA GLU A 48 14.96 -3.26 21.00
C GLU A 48 14.62 -1.77 20.81
N GLU A 49 15.55 -0.99 20.27
CA GLU A 49 15.30 0.44 20.00
C GLU A 49 14.39 0.66 18.79
N ILE A 50 14.42 -0.27 17.82
CA ILE A 50 13.48 -0.26 16.70
C ILE A 50 12.08 -0.59 17.21
N GLU A 51 11.95 -1.57 18.10
CA GLU A 51 10.68 -1.93 18.72
C GLU A 51 10.08 -0.76 19.52
N LYS A 52 10.88 -0.10 20.36
CA LYS A 52 10.44 1.09 21.11
C LYS A 52 10.06 2.25 20.20
N ALA A 53 10.81 2.47 19.11
CA ALA A 53 10.48 3.51 18.14
C ALA A 53 9.14 3.22 17.45
N PHE A 54 8.85 1.94 17.17
CA PHE A 54 7.55 1.55 16.63
C PHE A 54 6.40 1.78 17.60
N LEU A 55 6.57 1.48 18.90
CA LEU A 55 5.54 1.76 19.90
C LEU A 55 5.19 3.26 19.96
N ARG A 56 6.22 4.13 19.85
CA ARG A 56 5.97 5.59 19.78
C ARG A 56 5.27 6.00 18.48
N LEU A 57 5.68 5.40 17.35
CA LEU A 57 5.03 5.64 16.06
C LEU A 57 3.56 5.23 16.10
N TRP A 58 3.27 4.03 16.62
CA TRP A 58 1.89 3.54 16.78
C TRP A 58 1.05 4.53 17.58
N TYR A 59 1.53 4.93 18.78
CA TYR A 59 0.83 5.89 19.62
C TYR A 59 0.54 7.21 18.89
N LYS A 60 1.53 7.75 18.18
CA LYS A 60 1.36 8.97 17.40
C LYS A 60 0.33 8.81 16.29
N LEU A 61 0.41 7.75 15.49
CA LEU A 61 -0.54 7.50 14.40
C LEU A 61 -1.96 7.26 14.90
N LYS A 62 -2.10 6.54 16.01
CA LYS A 62 -3.41 6.26 16.62
C LYS A 62 -4.11 7.54 17.12
N HIS A 63 -3.36 8.46 17.71
CA HIS A 63 -3.91 9.70 18.28
C HIS A 63 -3.83 10.89 17.32
N HIS A 64 -2.99 10.81 16.29
CA HIS A 64 -2.76 11.85 15.29
C HIS A 64 -2.70 11.25 13.88
N PRO A 65 -3.81 10.74 13.35
CA PRO A 65 -3.85 10.09 12.03
C PRO A 65 -3.84 11.09 10.85
N GLU A 66 -3.76 12.41 11.13
CA GLU A 66 -3.89 13.47 10.12
C GLU A 66 -3.00 13.28 8.89
N PRO A 67 -1.73 12.79 8.99
CA PRO A 67 -0.90 12.58 7.81
C PRO A 67 -1.49 11.54 6.84
N LEU A 68 -2.09 10.46 7.37
CA LEU A 68 -2.75 9.43 6.56
C LEU A 68 -4.08 9.93 5.99
N LEU A 69 -4.87 10.67 6.78
CA LEU A 69 -6.14 11.25 6.33
C LEU A 69 -5.92 12.27 5.21
N GLN A 70 -4.90 13.12 5.32
CA GLN A 70 -4.54 14.08 4.26
C GLN A 70 -4.05 13.38 3.00
N MET A 71 -3.30 12.28 3.14
CA MET A 71 -2.85 11.49 2.01
C MET A 71 -4.04 10.81 1.31
N GLU A 72 -4.98 10.22 2.07
CA GLU A 72 -6.21 9.63 1.54
C GLU A 72 -7.02 10.65 0.75
N ASP A 73 -7.31 11.82 1.32
CA ASP A 73 -8.08 12.89 0.68
C ASP A 73 -7.42 13.35 -0.64
N THR A 74 -6.09 13.53 -0.61
CA THR A 74 -5.31 13.91 -1.79
C THR A 74 -5.39 12.84 -2.89
N LEU A 75 -5.17 11.58 -2.54
CA LEU A 75 -5.22 10.46 -3.48
C LEU A 75 -6.64 10.28 -4.03
N GLN A 76 -7.68 10.41 -3.20
CA GLN A 76 -9.06 10.35 -3.62
C GLN A 76 -9.41 11.48 -4.61
N THR A 77 -8.91 12.69 -4.35
CA THR A 77 -9.10 13.83 -5.25
C THR A 77 -8.42 13.60 -6.60
N VAL A 78 -7.20 13.09 -6.61
CA VAL A 78 -6.46 12.75 -7.84
C VAL A 78 -7.19 11.64 -8.60
N HIS A 79 -7.60 10.58 -7.92
CA HIS A 79 -8.37 9.47 -8.50
C HIS A 79 -9.67 9.98 -9.16
N ASN A 80 -10.48 10.75 -8.43
CA ASN A 80 -11.75 11.28 -8.93
C ASN A 80 -11.54 12.19 -10.14
N ARG A 81 -10.52 13.07 -10.09
CA ARG A 81 -10.17 13.95 -11.21
C ARG A 81 -9.77 13.13 -12.43
N TRP A 82 -8.91 12.13 -12.26
CA TRP A 82 -8.49 11.27 -13.36
C TRP A 82 -9.68 10.50 -13.97
N MET A 83 -10.59 9.96 -13.16
CA MET A 83 -11.81 9.28 -13.61
C MET A 83 -12.69 10.16 -14.49
N LEU A 84 -12.80 11.43 -14.14
CA LEU A 84 -13.65 12.39 -14.88
C LEU A 84 -12.98 12.87 -16.19
N TRP A 85 -11.67 12.96 -16.24
CA TRP A 85 -10.94 13.58 -17.35
C TRP A 85 -10.21 12.58 -18.25
N SER A 86 -10.17 11.30 -17.90
CA SER A 86 -9.59 10.28 -18.77
C SER A 86 -10.49 10.04 -19.99
N LEU A 87 -10.03 10.47 -21.15
CA LEU A 87 -10.73 10.27 -22.41
C LEU A 87 -11.00 8.80 -22.71
N ASP A 88 -10.07 7.91 -22.33
CA ASP A 88 -10.20 6.47 -22.55
C ASP A 88 -11.29 5.88 -21.65
N VAL A 89 -11.38 6.27 -20.39
CA VAL A 89 -12.44 5.83 -19.46
C VAL A 89 -13.80 6.36 -19.89
N VAL A 90 -13.86 7.62 -20.33
CA VAL A 90 -15.10 8.23 -20.86
C VAL A 90 -15.56 7.50 -22.12
N ALA A 91 -14.64 7.20 -23.04
CA ALA A 91 -14.95 6.44 -24.27
C ALA A 91 -15.44 5.02 -23.96
N LEU A 92 -14.80 4.30 -23.04
CA LEU A 92 -15.23 2.97 -22.60
C LEU A 92 -16.60 2.99 -21.90
N ASN A 93 -16.87 4.00 -21.06
CA ASN A 93 -18.18 4.16 -20.44
C ASN A 93 -19.28 4.36 -21.50
N LYS A 94 -19.03 5.19 -22.51
CA LYS A 94 -19.94 5.37 -23.63
C LYS A 94 -20.15 4.07 -24.40
N GLN A 95 -19.08 3.37 -24.74
CA GLN A 95 -19.15 2.08 -25.44
C GLN A 95 -19.98 1.04 -24.66
N ILE A 96 -19.77 0.93 -23.34
CA ILE A 96 -20.54 0.01 -22.49
C ILE A 96 -22.02 0.41 -22.46
N ALA A 97 -22.35 1.69 -22.39
CA ALA A 97 -23.71 2.18 -22.42
C ALA A 97 -24.39 1.87 -23.76
N ASP A 98 -23.72 2.13 -24.88
CA ASP A 98 -24.23 1.86 -26.23
C ASP A 98 -24.49 0.36 -26.44
N LEU A 99 -23.53 -0.50 -26.04
CA LEU A 99 -23.70 -1.97 -26.13
C LEU A 99 -24.82 -2.48 -25.23
N SER A 100 -24.98 -1.92 -24.04
CA SER A 100 -26.07 -2.28 -23.12
C SER A 100 -27.44 -1.87 -23.68
N SER A 101 -27.52 -0.72 -24.35
CA SER A 101 -28.74 -0.29 -25.04
C SER A 101 -29.12 -1.20 -26.21
N GLN A 102 -28.10 -1.68 -26.96
CA GLN A 102 -28.32 -2.67 -28.04
C GLN A 102 -28.83 -4.00 -27.49
N ASP A 103 -28.28 -4.47 -26.36
CA ASP A 103 -28.72 -5.72 -25.70
C ASP A 103 -30.19 -5.61 -25.24
N GLN A 104 -30.58 -4.45 -24.66
CA GLN A 104 -31.96 -4.20 -24.26
C GLN A 104 -32.92 -4.17 -25.47
N MET A 105 -32.52 -3.51 -26.57
CA MET A 105 -33.30 -3.47 -27.81
C MET A 105 -33.47 -4.88 -28.38
N LEU A 106 -32.40 -5.68 -28.38
CA LEU A 106 -32.43 -7.08 -28.86
C LEU A 106 -33.42 -7.92 -28.02
N ALA A 107 -33.42 -7.74 -26.70
CA ALA A 107 -34.35 -8.40 -25.78
C ALA A 107 -35.83 -8.00 -26.05
N GLN A 108 -36.09 -6.71 -26.37
CA GLN A 108 -37.43 -6.25 -26.74
C GLN A 108 -37.92 -6.86 -28.05
N LEU A 109 -37.05 -6.94 -29.07
CA LEU A 109 -37.38 -7.58 -30.36
C LEU A 109 -37.74 -9.05 -30.17
N LYS A 110 -37.02 -9.76 -29.29
CA LYS A 110 -37.35 -11.15 -28.94
C LYS A 110 -38.74 -11.26 -28.29
N GLN A 111 -39.04 -10.39 -27.33
CA GLN A 111 -40.35 -10.39 -26.66
C GLN A 111 -41.52 -10.12 -27.63
N GLN A 112 -41.27 -9.32 -28.66
CA GLN A 112 -42.26 -9.01 -29.68
C GLN A 112 -42.36 -10.08 -30.78
N GLY A 113 -41.50 -11.13 -30.74
CA GLY A 113 -41.47 -12.18 -31.74
C GLY A 113 -40.92 -11.72 -33.10
N LEU A 114 -40.21 -10.60 -33.15
CA LEU A 114 -39.67 -9.96 -34.35
C LEU A 114 -38.29 -10.43 -34.75
N ILE A 115 -37.67 -11.33 -33.99
CA ILE A 115 -36.33 -11.87 -34.26
C ILE A 115 -36.31 -13.40 -34.17
N ASP A 116 -35.57 -14.02 -35.09
CA ASP A 116 -35.32 -15.45 -35.06
C ASP A 116 -34.55 -15.87 -33.81
N PRO A 117 -34.92 -16.99 -33.13
CA PRO A 117 -34.26 -17.44 -31.90
C PRO A 117 -32.75 -17.67 -32.04
N ASP A 118 -32.28 -18.24 -33.18
CA ASP A 118 -30.88 -18.54 -33.40
C ASP A 118 -30.06 -17.25 -33.61
N ILE A 119 -30.65 -16.30 -34.33
CA ILE A 119 -30.08 -14.95 -34.53
C ILE A 119 -30.00 -14.23 -33.19
N PHE A 120 -31.06 -14.33 -32.36
CA PHE A 120 -31.06 -13.74 -31.04
C PHE A 120 -29.91 -14.26 -30.18
N ILE A 121 -29.74 -15.59 -30.07
CA ILE A 121 -28.72 -16.23 -29.26
C ILE A 121 -27.32 -15.78 -29.71
N SER A 122 -27.05 -15.79 -31.01
CA SER A 122 -25.75 -15.39 -31.56
C SER A 122 -25.42 -13.92 -31.30
N GLN A 123 -26.39 -13.02 -31.51
CA GLN A 123 -26.19 -11.59 -31.26
C GLN A 123 -26.04 -11.26 -29.78
N GLN A 124 -26.84 -11.90 -28.92
CA GLN A 124 -26.75 -11.74 -27.46
C GLN A 124 -25.37 -12.19 -26.94
N SER A 125 -24.89 -13.35 -27.40
CA SER A 125 -23.56 -13.85 -27.02
C SER A 125 -22.45 -12.88 -27.45
N ARG A 126 -22.54 -12.32 -28.63
CA ARG A 126 -21.59 -11.33 -29.15
C ARG A 126 -21.60 -10.05 -28.33
N LEU A 127 -22.79 -9.50 -28.03
CA LEU A 127 -22.92 -8.30 -27.22
C LEU A 127 -22.39 -8.50 -25.79
N ALA A 128 -22.73 -9.64 -25.17
CA ALA A 128 -22.24 -10.00 -23.85
C ALA A 128 -20.70 -10.07 -23.78
N GLU A 129 -20.08 -10.64 -24.81
CA GLU A 129 -18.63 -10.71 -24.93
C GLU A 129 -17.99 -9.32 -25.08
N GLN A 130 -18.56 -8.47 -25.93
CA GLN A 130 -18.10 -7.10 -26.14
C GLN A 130 -18.23 -6.25 -24.86
N ILE A 131 -19.35 -6.36 -24.15
CA ILE A 131 -19.55 -5.68 -22.86
C ILE A 131 -18.54 -6.16 -21.83
N ARG A 132 -18.28 -7.48 -21.75
CA ARG A 132 -17.30 -8.03 -20.84
C ARG A 132 -15.89 -7.52 -21.16
N ALA A 133 -15.48 -7.54 -22.44
CA ALA A 133 -14.18 -7.03 -22.87
C ALA A 133 -14.01 -5.55 -22.56
N ALA A 134 -15.00 -4.72 -22.83
CA ALA A 134 -14.95 -3.29 -22.50
C ALA A 134 -14.87 -3.03 -20.98
N LYS A 135 -15.59 -3.80 -20.16
CA LYS A 135 -15.51 -3.74 -18.70
C LYS A 135 -14.14 -4.17 -18.18
N GLN A 136 -13.54 -5.22 -18.74
CA GLN A 136 -12.20 -5.68 -18.37
C GLN A 136 -11.13 -4.65 -18.71
N GLU A 137 -11.20 -4.05 -19.91
CA GLU A 137 -10.26 -2.99 -20.31
C GLU A 137 -10.41 -1.75 -19.42
N LYS A 138 -11.64 -1.36 -19.08
CA LYS A 138 -11.89 -0.30 -18.10
C LYS A 138 -11.26 -0.63 -16.74
N ALA A 139 -11.46 -1.85 -16.23
CA ALA A 139 -10.87 -2.29 -14.97
C ALA A 139 -9.33 -2.24 -15.01
N ARG A 140 -8.73 -2.65 -16.14
CA ARG A 140 -7.27 -2.58 -16.35
C ARG A 140 -6.75 -1.15 -16.33
N LEU A 141 -7.45 -0.22 -16.95
CA LEU A 141 -7.09 1.21 -16.92
C LEU A 141 -7.24 1.83 -15.53
N LEU A 142 -8.18 1.31 -14.72
CA LEU A 142 -8.42 1.76 -13.36
C LEU A 142 -7.43 1.19 -12.34
N ASP A 143 -6.74 0.08 -12.65
CA ASP A 143 -5.74 -0.56 -11.78
C ASP A 143 -4.38 0.17 -11.88
N ARG A 144 -4.33 1.39 -11.38
CA ARG A 144 -3.15 2.25 -11.39
C ARG A 144 -2.42 2.21 -10.04
N SER A 145 -1.16 2.64 -10.05
CA SER A 145 -0.35 2.71 -8.84
C SER A 145 -0.93 3.68 -7.79
N GLU A 146 -1.57 4.76 -8.23
CA GLU A 146 -2.26 5.71 -7.34
C GLU A 146 -3.46 5.07 -6.65
N ASP A 147 -4.20 4.18 -7.34
CA ASP A 147 -5.33 3.45 -6.76
C ASP A 147 -4.85 2.42 -5.74
N THR A 148 -3.69 1.81 -5.97
CA THR A 148 -3.04 0.92 -4.99
C THR A 148 -2.65 1.71 -3.75
N ALA A 149 -2.02 2.90 -3.90
CA ALA A 149 -1.65 3.74 -2.77
C ALA A 149 -2.86 4.25 -1.98
N LEU A 150 -3.97 4.56 -2.65
CA LEU A 150 -5.23 4.93 -1.99
C LEU A 150 -5.77 3.77 -1.16
N ARG A 151 -5.84 2.57 -1.73
CA ARG A 151 -6.30 1.35 -1.04
C ARG A 151 -5.42 1.03 0.16
N ASP A 152 -4.10 1.02 -0.03
CA ASP A 152 -3.14 0.76 1.04
C ASP A 152 -3.26 1.80 2.16
N THR A 153 -3.61 3.06 1.83
CA THR A 153 -3.83 4.11 2.83
C THR A 153 -5.11 3.86 3.62
N GLN A 154 -6.20 3.44 2.95
CA GLN A 154 -7.46 3.06 3.60
C GLN A 154 -7.27 1.85 4.51
N ASP A 155 -6.56 0.81 4.05
CA ASP A 155 -6.23 -0.37 4.86
C ASP A 155 -5.45 0.01 6.12
N LEU A 156 -4.49 0.95 6.03
CA LEU A 156 -3.76 1.45 7.19
C LEU A 156 -4.65 2.22 8.17
N LEU A 157 -5.60 3.02 7.68
CA LEU A 157 -6.58 3.72 8.53
C LEU A 157 -7.50 2.74 9.24
N ASP A 158 -7.96 1.70 8.56
CA ASP A 158 -8.79 0.63 9.15
C ASP A 158 -8.04 -0.13 10.25
N ILE A 159 -6.74 -0.42 10.04
CA ILE A 159 -5.87 -1.03 11.05
C ILE A 159 -5.73 -0.11 12.27
N LEU A 160 -5.54 1.19 12.05
CA LEU A 160 -5.46 2.16 13.14
C LEU A 160 -6.79 2.24 13.90
N GLU A 161 -7.93 2.27 13.21
CA GLU A 161 -9.24 2.37 13.84
C GLU A 161 -9.54 1.13 14.71
N SER A 162 -9.30 -0.06 14.18
CA SER A 162 -9.59 -1.35 14.84
C SER A 162 -8.56 -1.74 15.90
N GLY A 163 -7.33 -1.22 15.81
CA GLY A 163 -6.23 -1.56 16.72
C GLY A 163 -6.36 -0.93 18.10
N PRO A 164 -5.56 -1.37 19.08
CA PRO A 164 -5.59 -0.88 20.45
C PRO A 164 -5.13 0.59 20.54
N ASP A 165 -5.68 1.34 21.49
CA ASP A 165 -5.27 2.74 21.72
C ASP A 165 -3.83 2.86 22.19
N PHE A 166 -3.34 1.84 22.88
CA PHE A 166 -1.99 1.78 23.42
C PHE A 166 -1.38 0.38 23.27
N LEU A 167 -0.09 0.32 22.93
CA LEU A 167 0.71 -0.91 22.87
C LEU A 167 1.73 -0.93 23.99
N ASP A 168 1.56 -1.83 24.96
CA ASP A 168 2.54 -2.03 26.04
C ASP A 168 3.79 -2.78 25.59
N THR A 169 3.65 -3.65 24.62
CA THR A 169 4.70 -4.49 24.07
C THR A 169 4.68 -4.47 22.55
N PHE A 170 5.83 -4.79 21.95
CA PHE A 170 5.96 -4.88 20.50
C PHE A 170 5.10 -6.02 19.95
N ASP A 171 4.21 -5.67 19.05
CA ASP A 171 3.38 -6.61 18.29
C ASP A 171 3.95 -6.79 16.88
N ARG A 172 4.42 -8.02 16.61
CA ARG A 172 5.06 -8.37 15.34
C ARG A 172 4.10 -8.36 14.16
N ASP A 173 2.88 -8.84 14.37
CA ASP A 173 1.91 -8.99 13.30
C ASP A 173 1.39 -7.61 12.90
N LEU A 174 1.02 -6.79 13.88
CA LEU A 174 0.63 -5.40 13.67
C LEU A 174 1.76 -4.59 12.99
N PHE A 175 3.01 -4.79 13.42
CA PHE A 175 4.16 -4.18 12.77
C PHE A 175 4.25 -4.59 11.29
N GLY A 176 4.06 -5.89 10.98
CA GLY A 176 4.12 -6.44 9.63
C GLY A 176 2.97 -5.96 8.73
N GLU A 177 1.82 -5.61 9.31
CA GLU A 177 0.68 -5.03 8.59
C GLU A 177 0.90 -3.57 8.22
N LEU A 178 1.60 -2.80 9.05
CA LEU A 178 1.82 -1.37 8.87
C LEU A 178 3.09 -1.03 8.08
N VAL A 179 4.21 -1.71 8.40
CA VAL A 179 5.54 -1.32 7.96
C VAL A 179 6.04 -2.19 6.80
N GLU A 180 6.31 -1.55 5.67
CA GLU A 180 6.97 -2.19 4.52
C GLU A 180 8.48 -2.34 4.76
N ARG A 181 9.12 -1.30 5.32
CA ARG A 181 10.58 -1.21 5.46
C ARG A 181 10.99 -0.29 6.59
N VAL A 182 12.09 -0.64 7.25
CA VAL A 182 12.77 0.21 8.24
C VAL A 182 14.04 0.79 7.64
N ILE A 183 14.25 2.09 7.75
CA ILE A 183 15.41 2.81 7.24
C ILE A 183 16.15 3.43 8.43
N MET A 184 17.37 2.96 8.67
CA MET A 184 18.24 3.48 9.74
C MET A 184 19.06 4.63 9.20
N GLU A 185 18.68 5.88 9.50
CA GLU A 185 19.38 7.08 9.02
C GLU A 185 20.67 7.33 9.81
N SER A 186 20.58 7.19 11.12
CA SER A 186 21.70 7.34 12.04
C SER A 186 21.48 6.48 13.29
N SER A 187 22.38 6.55 14.24
CA SER A 187 22.23 5.91 15.56
C SER A 187 21.12 6.56 16.42
N GLU A 188 20.58 7.70 15.99
CA GLU A 188 19.60 8.51 16.75
C GLU A 188 18.31 8.70 15.97
N ARG A 189 18.27 8.33 14.69
CA ARG A 189 17.12 8.56 13.81
C ARG A 189 16.81 7.33 12.97
N ILE A 190 15.54 6.93 13.02
CA ILE A 190 14.96 5.84 12.29
C ILE A 190 13.78 6.37 11.45
N ARG A 191 13.58 5.80 10.28
CA ARG A 191 12.42 6.08 9.46
C ARG A 191 11.69 4.78 9.16
N PHE A 192 10.39 4.81 9.32
CA PHE A 192 9.49 3.72 8.95
C PHE A 192 8.81 4.09 7.63
N ARG A 193 8.98 3.25 6.63
CA ARG A 193 8.19 3.32 5.41
C ARG A 193 6.98 2.43 5.59
N LEU A 194 5.79 3.03 5.55
CA LEU A 194 4.52 2.33 5.65
C LEU A 194 4.17 1.67 4.31
N LYS A 195 3.21 0.75 4.31
CA LYS A 195 2.81 0.01 3.10
C LYS A 195 2.26 0.89 1.99
N ASN A 196 1.65 2.02 2.31
CA ASN A 196 1.21 3.02 1.35
C ASN A 196 2.32 3.93 0.79
N GLY A 197 3.58 3.69 1.19
CA GLY A 197 4.75 4.47 0.78
C GLY A 197 5.07 5.70 1.62
N LEU A 198 4.21 6.07 2.59
CA LEU A 198 4.48 7.19 3.51
C LEU A 198 5.68 6.85 4.40
N GLU A 199 6.60 7.80 4.55
CA GLU A 199 7.78 7.65 5.41
C GLU A 199 7.69 8.58 6.62
N LEU A 200 7.75 8.00 7.82
CA LEU A 200 7.66 8.69 9.08
C LEU A 200 8.93 8.46 9.91
N ALA A 201 9.50 9.55 10.42
CA ALA A 201 10.75 9.52 11.20
C ALA A 201 10.46 9.48 12.70
N GLU A 202 11.27 8.67 13.41
CA GLU A 202 11.29 8.58 14.85
C GLU A 202 12.72 8.76 15.40
N THR A 203 12.83 9.27 16.61
CA THR A 203 14.11 9.36 17.32
C THR A 203 14.40 8.05 18.04
N ILE A 204 15.69 7.70 18.12
CA ILE A 204 16.20 6.61 18.96
C ILE A 204 16.80 7.24 20.20
N GLU A 205 16.23 6.94 21.36
CA GLU A 205 16.79 7.39 22.63
C GLU A 205 17.96 6.49 23.02
N ARG A 206 19.16 7.03 23.04
CA ARG A 206 20.30 6.33 23.62
C ARG A 206 20.16 6.29 25.12
N THR A 207 19.94 5.13 25.69
CA THR A 207 20.22 4.90 27.10
C THR A 207 21.73 4.98 27.30
N VAL A 208 22.23 6.18 27.61
CA VAL A 208 23.62 6.36 28.04
C VAL A 208 23.73 5.65 29.39
N ARG A 209 24.52 4.57 29.43
CA ARG A 209 25.02 3.98 30.66
C ARG A 209 26.50 4.35 30.84
#